data_c6d6071037087bfdebaa43980e2091f1
#
_entry.id   c6d6071037087bfdebaa43980e2091f1
#
_cell.length_a   1.000
_cell.length_b   1.000
_cell.length_c   1.000
_cell.angle_alpha   90.00
_cell.angle_beta   90.00
_cell.angle_gamma   90.00
#
_symmetry.space_group_name_H-M   'P 1'
#
loop_
_entity.id
_entity.type
_entity.pdbx_description
1 polymer ?
#
loop_
_entity_poly.entity_id
_entity_poly.type
_entity_poly.pdbx_seq_one_letter_code
_entity_poly.pdbx_strand_id
1 'polypeptide(L)'
;MAKSTIKVKAIQNELVKAVTVNDTEKIKRLIDKGADVNGQNKYGMTPLLTAVSYSCVESVKLLLEFGADPNLGVEGYVDYGYKLPTYDTPLHFAKWGADSSVPKIADDHMQMVKLLEQYGAVEQTEI
;
A
#
# COMPACT_ATOMS: atom_id res chain seq x y z
N MET A 1 -18.86 -19.68 -11.66
CA MET A 1 -18.70 -18.33 -11.19
C MET A 1 -18.22 -18.20 -9.76
N ALA A 2 -18.74 -18.99 -8.81
CA ALA A 2 -18.21 -19.01 -7.45
C ALA A 2 -16.70 -19.34 -7.38
N LYS A 3 -16.22 -20.23 -8.22
CA LYS A 3 -14.81 -20.64 -8.29
C LYS A 3 -13.89 -19.47 -8.73
N SER A 4 -14.34 -18.61 -9.66
CA SER A 4 -13.56 -17.45 -10.11
C SER A 4 -13.39 -16.43 -9.01
N THR A 5 -14.44 -16.15 -8.24
CA THR A 5 -14.41 -15.22 -7.12
C THR A 5 -13.48 -15.71 -6.00
N ILE A 6 -13.51 -17.00 -5.69
CA ILE A 6 -12.64 -17.63 -4.69
C ILE A 6 -11.17 -17.54 -5.12
N LYS A 7 -10.87 -17.82 -6.39
CA LYS A 7 -9.50 -17.72 -6.93
C LYS A 7 -8.98 -16.29 -6.88
N VAL A 8 -9.81 -15.31 -7.24
CA VAL A 8 -9.44 -13.89 -7.18
C VAL A 8 -9.14 -13.47 -5.75
N LYS A 9 -9.96 -13.84 -4.80
CA LYS A 9 -9.71 -13.54 -3.37
C LYS A 9 -8.46 -14.22 -2.86
N ALA A 10 -8.21 -15.47 -3.24
CA ALA A 10 -7.03 -16.22 -2.81
C ALA A 10 -5.75 -15.58 -3.35
N ILE A 11 -5.72 -15.22 -4.64
CA ILE A 11 -4.58 -14.53 -5.27
C ILE A 11 -4.34 -13.19 -4.59
N GLN A 12 -5.40 -12.43 -4.32
CA GLN A 12 -5.30 -11.12 -3.69
C GLN A 12 -4.75 -11.23 -2.26
N ASN A 13 -5.19 -12.22 -1.49
CA ASN A 13 -4.67 -12.49 -0.15
C ASN A 13 -3.18 -12.87 -0.18
N GLU A 14 -2.79 -13.68 -1.16
CA GLU A 14 -1.38 -14.04 -1.34
C GLU A 14 -0.53 -12.83 -1.72
N LEU A 15 -1.06 -11.92 -2.54
CA LEU A 15 -0.36 -10.68 -2.90
C LEU A 15 -0.09 -9.84 -1.65
N VAL A 16 -1.07 -9.65 -0.79
CA VAL A 16 -0.90 -8.89 0.46
C VAL A 16 0.15 -9.55 1.34
N LYS A 17 0.12 -10.87 1.50
CA LYS A 17 1.13 -11.60 2.28
C LYS A 17 2.53 -11.43 1.71
N ALA A 18 2.68 -11.52 0.39
CA ALA A 18 3.97 -11.32 -0.28
C ALA A 18 4.52 -9.90 -0.04
N VAL A 19 3.64 -8.91 -0.05
CA VAL A 19 4.00 -7.52 0.23
C VAL A 19 4.47 -7.34 1.68
N THR A 20 3.79 -7.96 2.65
CA THR A 20 4.17 -7.82 4.07
C THR A 20 5.56 -8.36 4.37
N VAL A 21 6.05 -9.32 3.60
CA VAL A 21 7.39 -9.88 3.74
C VAL A 21 8.37 -9.38 2.69
N ASN A 22 7.95 -8.41 1.89
CA ASN A 22 8.77 -7.79 0.84
C ASN A 22 9.32 -8.81 -0.18
N ASP A 23 8.52 -9.82 -0.52
CA ASP A 23 8.87 -10.86 -1.49
C ASP A 23 8.55 -10.37 -2.90
N THR A 24 9.47 -9.62 -3.49
CA THR A 24 9.29 -8.97 -4.79
C THR A 24 9.07 -9.95 -5.92
N GLU A 25 9.75 -11.09 -5.90
CA GLU A 25 9.57 -12.12 -6.94
C GLU A 25 8.17 -12.73 -6.91
N LYS A 26 7.66 -13.00 -5.72
CA LYS A 26 6.30 -13.52 -5.55
C LYS A 26 5.25 -12.48 -5.95
N ILE A 27 5.49 -11.20 -5.62
CA ILE A 27 4.63 -10.09 -6.05
C ILE A 27 4.49 -10.06 -7.56
N LYS A 28 5.62 -10.12 -8.29
CA LYS A 28 5.63 -10.15 -9.76
C LYS A 28 4.81 -11.32 -10.31
N ARG A 29 5.04 -12.51 -9.77
CA ARG A 29 4.34 -13.72 -10.23
C ARG A 29 2.83 -13.63 -10.01
N LEU A 30 2.41 -13.10 -8.87
CA LEU A 30 0.99 -12.97 -8.55
C LEU A 30 0.31 -11.95 -9.44
N ILE A 31 0.96 -10.81 -9.72
CA ILE A 31 0.42 -9.81 -10.64
C ILE A 31 0.31 -10.39 -12.06
N ASP A 32 1.33 -11.14 -12.51
CA ASP A 32 1.30 -11.83 -13.81
C ASP A 32 0.16 -12.85 -13.90
N LYS A 33 -0.23 -13.44 -12.78
CA LYS A 33 -1.35 -14.38 -12.70
C LYS A 33 -2.72 -13.69 -12.60
N GLY A 34 -2.75 -12.38 -12.57
CA GLY A 34 -3.99 -11.63 -12.56
C GLY A 34 -4.37 -10.99 -11.23
N ALA A 35 -3.48 -10.97 -10.24
CA ALA A 35 -3.74 -10.22 -9.02
C ALA A 35 -3.91 -8.73 -9.35
N ASP A 36 -4.87 -8.09 -8.70
CA ASP A 36 -5.15 -6.68 -8.89
C ASP A 36 -4.17 -5.85 -8.04
N VAL A 37 -3.32 -5.08 -8.72
CA VAL A 37 -2.33 -4.22 -8.04
C VAL A 37 -2.99 -3.18 -7.14
N ASN A 38 -4.24 -2.80 -7.43
CA ASN A 38 -5.02 -1.84 -6.65
C ASN A 38 -6.13 -2.49 -5.82
N GLY A 39 -6.15 -3.82 -5.74
CA GLY A 39 -7.21 -4.54 -5.06
C GLY A 39 -7.16 -4.36 -3.55
N GLN A 40 -8.26 -3.90 -2.99
CA GLN A 40 -8.41 -3.73 -1.55
C GLN A 40 -8.73 -5.06 -0.87
N ASN A 41 -8.14 -5.31 0.30
CA ASN A 41 -8.50 -6.45 1.13
C ASN A 41 -9.76 -6.12 1.95
N LYS A 42 -10.15 -7.04 2.83
CA LYS A 42 -11.35 -6.86 3.69
C LYS A 42 -11.28 -5.65 4.63
N TYR A 43 -10.09 -5.11 4.85
CA TYR A 43 -9.88 -3.90 5.67
C TYR A 43 -9.78 -2.63 4.82
N GLY A 44 -9.97 -2.73 3.50
CA GLY A 44 -9.82 -1.62 2.57
C GLY A 44 -8.38 -1.29 2.20
N MET A 45 -7.41 -2.07 2.65
CA MET A 45 -5.99 -1.83 2.36
C MET A 45 -5.63 -2.30 0.96
N THR A 46 -4.92 -1.45 0.22
CA THR A 46 -4.31 -1.82 -1.06
C THR A 46 -2.94 -2.45 -0.82
N PRO A 47 -2.39 -3.17 -1.79
CA PRO A 47 -1.00 -3.63 -1.70
C PRO A 47 -0.01 -2.50 -1.44
N LEU A 48 -0.19 -1.33 -2.06
CA LEU A 48 0.69 -0.19 -1.87
C LEU A 48 0.62 0.37 -0.45
N LEU A 49 -0.58 0.54 0.11
CA LEU A 49 -0.74 0.95 1.51
C LEU A 49 -0.07 -0.04 2.47
N THR A 50 -0.25 -1.33 2.21
CA THR A 50 0.40 -2.39 2.99
C THR A 50 1.92 -2.27 2.93
N ALA A 51 2.48 -2.08 1.74
CA ALA A 51 3.93 -1.95 1.56
C ALA A 51 4.49 -0.75 2.33
N VAL A 52 3.80 0.39 2.28
CA VAL A 52 4.21 1.59 3.03
C VAL A 52 4.13 1.34 4.53
N SER A 53 3.05 0.73 5.00
CA SER A 53 2.85 0.43 6.44
C SER A 53 3.91 -0.50 7.01
N TYR A 54 4.42 -1.43 6.19
CA TYR A 54 5.47 -2.37 6.60
C TYR A 54 6.88 -1.91 6.22
N SER A 55 7.04 -0.68 5.74
CA SER A 55 8.34 -0.09 5.36
C SER A 55 9.08 -0.88 4.27
N CYS A 56 8.35 -1.46 3.34
CA CYS A 56 8.89 -2.29 2.26
C CYS A 56 9.15 -1.45 1.01
N VAL A 57 10.30 -0.76 0.97
CA VAL A 57 10.65 0.18 -0.11
C VAL A 57 10.64 -0.49 -1.49
N GLU A 58 11.24 -1.68 -1.61
CA GLU A 58 11.32 -2.40 -2.88
C GLU A 58 9.94 -2.80 -3.38
N SER A 59 9.05 -3.20 -2.48
CA SER A 59 7.66 -3.52 -2.84
C SER A 59 6.90 -2.26 -3.28
N VAL A 60 7.11 -1.13 -2.60
CA VAL A 60 6.53 0.16 -3.02
C VAL A 60 6.94 0.49 -4.44
N LYS A 61 8.23 0.44 -4.73
CA LYS A 61 8.77 0.71 -6.05
C LYS A 61 8.17 -0.22 -7.11
N LEU A 62 8.15 -1.50 -6.83
CA LEU A 62 7.64 -2.52 -7.74
C LEU A 62 6.14 -2.33 -8.02
N LEU A 63 5.34 -2.10 -6.99
CA LEU A 63 3.90 -1.91 -7.15
C LEU A 63 3.60 -0.66 -7.99
N LEU A 64 4.34 0.42 -7.79
CA LEU A 64 4.21 1.63 -8.59
C LEU A 64 4.59 1.38 -10.05
N GLU A 65 5.64 0.61 -10.31
CA GLU A 65 6.04 0.20 -11.66
C GLU A 65 4.95 -0.62 -12.35
N PHE A 66 4.20 -1.43 -11.60
CA PHE A 66 3.09 -2.22 -12.13
C PHE A 66 1.76 -1.45 -12.19
N GLY A 67 1.77 -0.16 -11.93
CA GLY A 67 0.59 0.69 -12.10
C GLY A 67 -0.27 0.86 -10.86
N ALA A 68 0.27 0.63 -9.68
CA ALA A 68 -0.46 0.95 -8.45
C ALA A 68 -0.81 2.44 -8.43
N ASP A 69 -2.05 2.74 -8.03
CA ASP A 69 -2.51 4.12 -7.90
C ASP A 69 -1.90 4.75 -6.65
N PRO A 70 -1.01 5.75 -6.79
CA PRO A 70 -0.33 6.34 -5.65
C PRO A 70 -1.26 7.15 -4.75
N ASN A 71 -2.47 7.46 -5.21
CA ASN A 71 -3.45 8.27 -4.47
C ASN A 71 -4.62 7.47 -3.91
N LEU A 72 -4.63 6.15 -4.12
CA LEU A 72 -5.73 5.32 -3.63
C LEU A 72 -5.53 5.03 -2.14
N GLY A 73 -6.37 5.65 -1.34
CA GLY A 73 -6.34 5.54 0.11
C GLY A 73 -7.42 4.64 0.68
N VAL A 74 -7.47 4.58 1.99
CA VAL A 74 -8.46 3.87 2.77
C VAL A 74 -9.37 4.89 3.43
N GLU A 75 -10.67 4.73 3.25
CA GLU A 75 -11.63 5.32 4.16
C GLU A 75 -11.54 4.53 5.45
N GLY A 76 -10.79 5.03 6.41
CA GLY A 76 -10.51 4.29 7.61
C GLY A 76 -11.17 4.90 8.83
N TYR A 77 -11.60 4.01 9.68
CA TYR A 77 -11.74 4.32 11.08
C TYR A 77 -10.40 4.05 11.74
N VAL A 78 -9.69 5.11 12.09
CA VAL A 78 -8.67 4.94 13.09
C VAL A 78 -9.39 4.99 14.42
N ASP A 79 -9.61 3.82 15.00
CA ASP A 79 -10.24 3.73 16.31
C ASP A 79 -9.20 4.02 17.40
N TYR A 80 -8.86 5.31 17.52
CA TYR A 80 -8.16 5.81 18.70
C TYR A 80 -9.16 6.39 19.71
N GLY A 81 -10.40 5.88 19.71
CA GLY A 81 -11.47 6.44 20.53
C GLY A 81 -12.07 7.73 19.97
N TYR A 82 -11.60 8.16 18.81
CA TYR A 82 -12.14 9.32 18.10
C TYR A 82 -12.57 8.89 16.71
N LYS A 83 -13.83 9.04 16.42
CA LYS A 83 -14.37 8.81 15.06
C LYS A 83 -14.06 10.02 14.19
N LEU A 84 -12.82 10.12 13.71
CA LEU A 84 -12.51 11.07 12.67
C LEU A 84 -12.54 10.32 11.35
N PRO A 85 -13.30 10.78 10.36
CA PRO A 85 -13.17 10.26 9.02
C PRO A 85 -11.79 10.68 8.49
N THR A 86 -10.88 9.75 8.48
CA THR A 86 -9.57 9.95 7.88
C THR A 86 -9.54 9.22 6.55
N TYR A 87 -9.18 9.95 5.51
CA TYR A 87 -8.85 9.35 4.24
C TYR A 87 -7.33 9.23 4.19
N ASP A 88 -6.83 8.03 4.47
CA ASP A 88 -5.41 7.79 4.58
C ASP A 88 -4.84 7.31 3.24
N THR A 89 -4.03 8.16 2.61
CA THR A 89 -3.35 7.85 1.36
C THR A 89 -1.96 7.27 1.63
N PRO A 90 -1.36 6.58 0.64
CA PRO A 90 0.02 6.12 0.77
C PRO A 90 1.01 7.23 1.14
N LEU A 91 0.85 8.43 0.56
CA LEU A 91 1.72 9.57 0.86
C LEU A 91 1.59 10.00 2.33
N HIS A 92 0.38 10.00 2.87
CA HIS A 92 0.15 10.33 4.28
C HIS A 92 0.88 9.36 5.21
N PHE A 93 0.73 8.06 4.97
CA PHE A 93 1.43 7.04 5.75
C PHE A 93 2.94 7.12 5.60
N ALA A 94 3.43 7.39 4.38
CA ALA A 94 4.86 7.54 4.14
C ALA A 94 5.43 8.73 4.91
N LYS A 95 4.77 9.87 4.88
CA LYS A 95 5.19 11.07 5.62
C LYS A 95 5.16 10.85 7.12
N TRP A 96 4.16 10.16 7.62
CA TRP A 96 4.07 9.85 9.05
C TRP A 96 5.26 8.98 9.51
N GLY A 97 5.61 7.96 8.74
CA GLY A 97 6.78 7.12 9.04
C GLY A 97 8.11 7.88 8.94
N ALA A 98 8.18 8.91 8.09
CA ALA A 98 9.38 9.74 7.95
C ALA A 98 9.72 10.53 9.23
N ASP A 99 8.73 10.74 10.10
CA ASP A 99 8.93 11.39 11.40
C ASP A 99 9.36 10.40 12.51
N SER A 100 9.62 9.15 12.15
CA SER A 100 10.03 8.12 13.11
C SER A 100 11.34 8.49 13.80
N SER A 101 11.44 8.20 15.09
CA SER A 101 12.67 8.32 15.85
C SER A 101 13.70 7.23 15.53
N VAL A 102 13.29 6.21 14.79
CA VAL A 102 14.18 5.14 14.33
C VAL A 102 14.74 5.52 12.96
N PRO A 103 16.07 5.80 12.85
CA PRO A 103 16.65 6.37 11.63
C PRO A 103 16.40 5.54 10.37
N LYS A 104 16.47 4.22 10.47
CA LYS A 104 16.22 3.35 9.31
C LYS A 104 14.79 3.46 8.81
N ILE A 105 13.82 3.52 9.72
CA ILE A 105 12.41 3.67 9.34
C ILE A 105 12.18 5.04 8.70
N ALA A 106 12.74 6.09 9.29
CA ALA A 106 12.64 7.44 8.75
C ALA A 106 13.24 7.52 7.35
N ASP A 107 14.43 6.96 7.14
CA ASP A 107 15.08 6.94 5.82
C ASP A 107 14.28 6.17 4.78
N ASP A 108 13.78 5.00 5.12
CA ASP A 108 12.96 4.17 4.22
C ASP A 108 11.68 4.93 3.82
N HIS A 109 11.02 5.56 4.78
CA HIS A 109 9.80 6.33 4.51
C HIS A 109 10.06 7.60 3.70
N MET A 110 11.21 8.26 3.89
CA MET A 110 11.61 9.39 3.04
C MET A 110 11.81 8.96 1.59
N GLN A 111 12.39 7.78 1.36
CA GLN A 111 12.50 7.21 0.02
C GLN A 111 11.13 6.92 -0.58
N MET A 112 10.20 6.38 0.23
CA MET A 112 8.84 6.13 -0.23
C MET A 112 8.10 7.42 -0.59
N VAL A 113 8.27 8.49 0.18
CA VAL A 113 7.70 9.81 -0.15
C VAL A 113 8.17 10.25 -1.53
N LYS A 114 9.46 10.18 -1.80
CA LYS A 114 10.03 10.56 -3.10
C LYS A 114 9.47 9.71 -4.23
N LEU A 115 9.41 8.39 -4.03
CA LEU A 115 8.86 7.47 -5.03
C LEU A 115 7.39 7.77 -5.32
N LEU A 116 6.59 7.96 -4.28
CA LEU A 116 5.17 8.24 -4.43
C LEU A 116 4.94 9.55 -5.17
N GLU A 117 5.66 10.61 -4.82
CA GLU A 117 5.56 11.90 -5.50
C GLU A 117 6.02 11.80 -6.96
N GLN A 118 7.06 11.02 -7.23
CA GLN A 118 7.56 10.76 -8.58
C GLN A 118 6.50 10.10 -9.47
N TYR A 119 5.66 9.25 -8.89
CA TYR A 119 4.56 8.58 -9.60
C TYR A 119 3.23 9.34 -9.52
N GLY A 120 3.24 10.57 -9.03
CA GLY A 120 2.08 11.45 -9.07
C GLY A 120 1.25 11.50 -7.80
N ALA A 121 1.77 11.03 -6.67
CA ALA A 121 1.09 11.19 -5.40
C ALA A 121 0.97 12.67 -5.05
N VAL A 122 -0.22 13.08 -4.61
CA VAL A 122 -0.49 14.44 -4.17
C VAL A 122 -1.08 14.43 -2.77
N GLU A 123 -0.83 15.48 -2.01
CA GLU A 123 -1.47 15.61 -0.72
C GLU A 123 -2.97 15.84 -0.88
N GLN A 124 -3.76 15.02 -0.18
CA GLN A 124 -5.18 15.22 -0.07
C GLN A 124 -5.40 16.26 1.03
N THR A 125 -5.56 17.51 0.63
CA THR A 125 -5.93 18.55 1.58
C THR A 125 -7.42 18.53 1.77
N GLU A 126 -7.87 18.38 3.00
CA GLU A 126 -9.27 18.58 3.33
C GLU A 126 -9.61 20.07 3.15
N ILE A 127 -10.70 20.29 2.46
CA ILE A 127 -11.28 21.61 2.34
C ILE A 127 -12.37 21.76 3.37
#